data_aba16f5467a9b41ac88448c397ccae74
#
_entry.id   aba16f5467a9b41ac88448c397ccae74
#
_cell.length_a   1.000
_cell.length_b   1.000
_cell.length_c   1.000
_cell.angle_alpha   90.00
_cell.angle_beta   90.00
_cell.angle_gamma   90.00
#
_symmetry.space_group_name_H-M   'P 1'
#
loop_
_entity.id
_entity.type
_entity.pdbx_description
1 polymer ?
#
loop_
_entity_poly.entity_id
_entity_poly.type
_entity_poly.pdbx_seq_one_letter_code
_entity_poly.pdbx_strand_id
1 'polypeptide(L)'
;MTPLAVIATVLGYIAVLFVVAWLSGRRADNAGFFTGNRSTPWYMAAFAMIGAAISGVTFISVPGSVAVDSFSYMQMVAGFTVGQLVVAFLLIPTFYRLRVVSLYEYLDGRFGILSHHTGAWFFFVSKMLGAALRVYVVCAVMQLLVFSHYGLPFWLNALVTMLFVWLYTQQGGVKSLIWTDTLKTFCLVGSLVLSIVFIMQA
;
A
#
# COMPACT_ATOMS: atom_id res chain seq x y z
N MET A 1 16.10 -21.05 -2.07
CA MET A 1 16.20 -20.13 -3.24
C MET A 1 17.60 -19.55 -3.25
N THR A 2 18.24 -19.45 -4.41
CA THR A 2 19.55 -18.80 -4.49
C THR A 2 19.37 -17.29 -4.32
N PRO A 3 20.27 -16.60 -3.58
CA PRO A 3 20.17 -15.13 -3.38
C PRO A 3 20.08 -14.37 -4.70
N LEU A 4 20.75 -14.89 -5.72
CA LEU A 4 20.74 -14.29 -7.07
C LEU A 4 19.34 -14.32 -7.72
N ALA A 5 18.58 -15.41 -7.53
CA ALA A 5 17.19 -15.49 -8.03
C ALA A 5 16.28 -14.49 -7.31
N VAL A 6 16.46 -14.30 -6.01
CA VAL A 6 15.70 -13.31 -5.23
C VAL A 6 16.00 -11.89 -5.73
N ILE A 7 17.29 -11.57 -5.89
CA ILE A 7 17.71 -10.26 -6.42
C ILE A 7 17.14 -10.02 -7.81
N ALA A 8 17.23 -10.99 -8.72
CA ALA A 8 16.71 -10.88 -10.07
C ALA A 8 15.19 -10.64 -10.09
N THR A 9 14.44 -11.35 -9.25
CA THR A 9 12.98 -11.18 -9.12
C THR A 9 12.64 -9.79 -8.58
N VAL A 10 13.33 -9.33 -7.53
CA VAL A 10 13.10 -8.01 -6.93
C VAL A 10 13.44 -6.89 -7.92
N LEU A 11 14.60 -6.97 -8.58
CA LEU A 11 14.99 -5.97 -9.58
C LEU A 11 14.06 -5.98 -10.78
N GLY A 12 13.63 -7.15 -11.25
CA GLY A 12 12.64 -7.27 -12.31
C GLY A 12 11.32 -6.62 -11.93
N TYR A 13 10.83 -6.85 -10.72
CA TYR A 13 9.61 -6.22 -10.22
C TYR A 13 9.75 -4.70 -10.08
N ILE A 14 10.87 -4.22 -9.54
CA ILE A 14 11.17 -2.79 -9.44
C ILE A 14 11.22 -2.16 -10.85
N ALA A 15 11.87 -2.80 -11.81
CA ALA A 15 11.93 -2.32 -13.20
C ALA A 15 10.53 -2.17 -13.81
N VAL A 16 9.64 -3.16 -13.60
CA VAL A 16 8.25 -3.08 -14.06
C VAL A 16 7.52 -1.91 -13.38
N LEU A 17 7.70 -1.71 -12.08
CA LEU A 17 7.11 -0.56 -11.37
C LEU A 17 7.60 0.78 -11.94
N PHE A 18 8.90 0.91 -12.23
CA PHE A 18 9.45 2.12 -12.84
C PHE A 18 8.87 2.37 -14.23
N VAL A 19 8.77 1.34 -15.07
CA VAL A 19 8.18 1.45 -16.42
C VAL A 19 6.72 1.91 -16.32
N VAL A 20 5.92 1.30 -15.44
CA VAL A 20 4.52 1.67 -15.23
C VAL A 20 4.40 3.10 -14.69
N ALA A 21 5.23 3.47 -13.72
CA ALA A 21 5.25 4.82 -13.17
C ALA A 21 5.62 5.87 -14.22
N TRP A 22 6.63 5.59 -15.04
CA TRP A 22 7.07 6.48 -16.09
C TRP A 22 6.03 6.63 -17.22
N LEU A 23 5.43 5.53 -17.68
CA LEU A 23 4.38 5.56 -18.70
C LEU A 23 3.14 6.33 -18.23
N SER A 24 2.75 6.14 -16.97
CA SER A 24 1.58 6.80 -16.37
C SER A 24 1.82 8.27 -16.01
N GLY A 25 3.07 8.62 -15.65
CA GLY A 25 3.46 9.97 -15.26
C GLY A 25 3.75 10.92 -16.42
N ARG A 26 4.06 10.42 -17.62
CA ARG A 26 4.53 11.20 -18.79
C ARG A 26 3.59 12.31 -19.27
N ARG A 27 2.30 12.28 -18.91
CA ARG A 27 1.27 13.24 -19.30
C ARG A 27 0.52 13.84 -18.10
N ALA A 28 1.11 13.79 -16.91
CA ALA A 28 0.49 14.38 -15.74
C ALA A 28 0.83 15.88 -15.70
N ASP A 29 -0.19 16.72 -15.84
CA ASP A 29 -0.15 18.12 -15.45
C ASP A 29 -0.27 18.26 -13.91
N ASN A 30 -0.21 19.48 -13.39
CA ASN A 30 -0.30 19.70 -11.94
C ASN A 30 -1.60 19.13 -11.32
N ALA A 31 -2.72 19.19 -12.01
CA ALA A 31 -3.98 18.61 -11.54
C ALA A 31 -3.93 17.07 -11.57
N GLY A 32 -3.30 16.48 -12.59
CA GLY A 32 -3.06 15.05 -12.68
C GLY A 32 -2.13 14.53 -11.58
N PHE A 33 -1.14 15.35 -11.20
CA PHE A 33 -0.21 14.99 -10.13
C PHE A 33 -0.89 14.90 -8.75
N PHE A 34 -1.74 15.87 -8.39
CA PHE A 34 -2.36 15.93 -7.06
C PHE A 34 -3.70 15.22 -6.94
N THR A 35 -4.52 15.18 -7.99
CA THR A 35 -5.90 14.66 -7.93
C THR A 35 -6.21 13.58 -8.96
N GLY A 36 -5.23 13.17 -9.78
CA GLY A 36 -5.44 12.21 -10.86
C GLY A 36 -6.45 12.68 -11.91
N ASN A 37 -6.65 14.02 -12.06
CA ASN A 37 -7.65 14.67 -12.92
C ASN A 37 -9.12 14.24 -12.62
N ARG A 38 -9.39 13.56 -11.50
CA ARG A 38 -10.69 12.98 -11.14
C ARG A 38 -11.28 12.08 -12.25
N SER A 39 -10.44 11.53 -13.13
CA SER A 39 -10.86 10.75 -14.31
C SER A 39 -10.60 9.25 -14.16
N THR A 40 -10.21 8.80 -12.98
CA THR A 40 -9.92 7.39 -12.72
C THR A 40 -11.21 6.57 -12.75
N PRO A 41 -11.29 5.50 -13.56
CA PRO A 41 -12.43 4.58 -13.55
C PRO A 41 -12.61 3.94 -12.17
N TRP A 42 -13.87 3.75 -11.75
CA TRP A 42 -14.21 3.24 -10.42
C TRP A 42 -13.55 1.89 -10.10
N TYR A 43 -13.46 0.98 -11.07
CA TYR A 43 -12.84 -0.33 -10.88
C TYR A 43 -11.32 -0.23 -10.63
N MET A 44 -10.62 0.70 -11.29
CA MET A 44 -9.20 0.93 -11.02
C MET A 44 -8.98 1.54 -9.64
N ALA A 45 -9.84 2.48 -9.23
CA ALA A 45 -9.80 3.03 -7.89
C ALA A 45 -10.03 1.94 -6.83
N ALA A 46 -10.99 1.03 -7.06
CA ALA A 46 -11.26 -0.09 -6.17
C ALA A 46 -10.05 -1.04 -6.06
N PHE A 47 -9.46 -1.44 -7.19
CA PHE A 47 -8.26 -2.29 -7.19
C PHE A 47 -7.06 -1.60 -6.51
N ALA A 48 -6.83 -0.33 -6.77
CA ALA A 48 -5.76 0.43 -6.11
C ALA A 48 -5.97 0.54 -4.59
N MET A 49 -7.22 0.73 -4.14
CA MET A 49 -7.56 0.75 -2.72
C MET A 49 -7.29 -0.59 -2.03
N ILE A 50 -7.61 -1.71 -2.68
CA ILE A 50 -7.28 -3.05 -2.16
C ILE A 50 -5.75 -3.19 -2.00
N GLY A 51 -4.98 -2.82 -3.02
CA GLY A 51 -3.51 -2.88 -2.97
C GLY A 51 -2.87 -1.95 -1.95
N ALA A 52 -3.51 -0.82 -1.64
CA ALA A 52 -3.07 0.08 -0.59
C ALA A 52 -3.42 -0.45 0.82
N ALA A 53 -4.53 -1.18 0.95
CA ALA A 53 -4.99 -1.74 2.22
C ALA A 53 -4.25 -3.02 2.61
N ILE A 54 -4.01 -3.92 1.64
CA ILE A 54 -3.30 -5.18 1.87
C ILE A 54 -1.80 -4.95 1.75
N SER A 55 -1.05 -5.31 2.77
CA SER A 55 0.41 -5.24 2.76
C SER A 55 1.03 -6.63 2.67
N GLY A 56 2.31 -6.72 2.29
CA GLY A 56 3.06 -7.97 2.35
C GLY A 56 3.11 -8.58 3.75
N VAL A 57 3.08 -7.74 4.78
CA VAL A 57 2.96 -8.19 6.19
C VAL A 57 1.65 -8.94 6.39
N THR A 58 0.53 -8.39 5.95
CA THR A 58 -0.79 -9.02 6.04
C THR A 58 -0.82 -10.35 5.30
N PHE A 59 -0.18 -10.43 4.13
CA PHE A 59 -0.12 -11.64 3.32
C PHE A 59 0.58 -12.80 4.05
N ILE A 60 1.58 -12.52 4.87
CA ILE A 60 2.31 -13.54 5.63
C ILE A 60 1.68 -13.79 7.00
N SER A 61 1.32 -12.71 7.72
CA SER A 61 0.88 -12.80 9.11
C SER A 61 -0.52 -13.40 9.27
N VAL A 62 -1.45 -13.10 8.36
CA VAL A 62 -2.83 -13.59 8.49
C VAL A 62 -2.93 -15.10 8.33
N PRO A 63 -2.37 -15.72 7.27
CA PRO A 63 -2.32 -17.19 7.22
C PRO A 63 -1.53 -17.81 8.37
N GLY A 64 -0.43 -17.16 8.80
CA GLY A 64 0.38 -17.64 9.92
C GLY A 64 -0.38 -17.62 11.25
N SER A 65 -1.24 -16.64 11.49
CA SER A 65 -2.04 -16.57 12.72
C SER A 65 -3.10 -17.67 12.82
N VAL A 66 -3.55 -18.23 11.71
CA VAL A 66 -4.51 -19.34 11.70
C VAL A 66 -3.94 -20.57 12.44
N ALA A 67 -2.65 -20.80 12.33
CA ALA A 67 -1.99 -21.92 13.00
C ALA A 67 -1.97 -21.77 14.55
N VAL A 68 -2.00 -20.54 15.07
CA VAL A 68 -1.93 -20.24 16.50
C VAL A 68 -3.30 -19.94 17.08
N ASP A 69 -4.07 -19.07 16.40
CA ASP A 69 -5.34 -18.52 16.91
C ASP A 69 -6.57 -19.10 16.21
N SER A 70 -6.41 -20.16 15.40
CA SER A 70 -7.46 -20.71 14.56
C SER A 70 -8.04 -19.62 13.62
N PHE A 71 -9.36 -19.59 13.42
CA PHE A 71 -10.02 -18.60 12.57
C PHE A 71 -10.46 -17.32 13.30
N SER A 72 -9.89 -16.99 14.45
CA SER A 72 -10.27 -15.79 15.24
C SER A 72 -10.16 -14.49 14.45
N TYR A 73 -9.22 -14.43 13.51
CA TYR A 73 -9.05 -13.28 12.63
C TYR A 73 -10.29 -12.98 11.75
N MET A 74 -11.14 -13.98 11.49
CA MET A 74 -12.37 -13.77 10.72
C MET A 74 -13.36 -12.83 11.40
N GLN A 75 -13.35 -12.73 12.72
CA GLN A 75 -14.16 -11.75 13.46
C GLN A 75 -13.72 -10.32 13.14
N MET A 76 -12.41 -10.09 13.05
CA MET A 76 -11.85 -8.80 12.66
C MET A 76 -12.20 -8.48 11.19
N VAL A 77 -12.14 -9.45 10.29
CA VAL A 77 -12.54 -9.28 8.88
C VAL A 77 -14.02 -8.90 8.77
N ALA A 78 -14.89 -9.54 9.54
CA ALA A 78 -16.31 -9.18 9.59
C ALA A 78 -16.51 -7.73 10.08
N GLY A 79 -15.82 -7.33 11.15
CA GLY A 79 -15.83 -5.96 11.66
C GLY A 79 -15.35 -4.94 10.63
N PHE A 80 -14.25 -5.21 9.92
CA PHE A 80 -13.77 -4.37 8.83
C PHE A 80 -14.79 -4.27 7.69
N THR A 81 -15.44 -5.35 7.34
CA THR A 81 -16.46 -5.34 6.27
C THR A 81 -17.62 -4.41 6.63
N VAL A 82 -18.14 -4.50 7.85
CA VAL A 82 -19.18 -3.60 8.35
C VAL A 82 -18.67 -2.14 8.35
N GLY A 83 -17.45 -1.91 8.83
CA GLY A 83 -16.83 -0.58 8.81
C GLY A 83 -16.72 0.00 7.40
N GLN A 84 -16.32 -0.79 6.40
CA GLN A 84 -16.25 -0.36 5.01
C GLN A 84 -17.63 -0.05 4.42
N LEU A 85 -18.68 -0.78 4.79
CA LEU A 85 -20.05 -0.48 4.39
C LEU A 85 -20.49 0.89 4.96
N VAL A 86 -20.20 1.17 6.23
CA VAL A 86 -20.48 2.48 6.84
C VAL A 86 -19.74 3.60 6.10
N VAL A 87 -18.47 3.41 5.77
CA VAL A 87 -17.69 4.39 4.98
C VAL A 87 -18.32 4.60 3.61
N ALA A 88 -18.69 3.52 2.91
CA ALA A 88 -19.23 3.60 1.56
C ALA A 88 -20.62 4.30 1.51
N PHE A 89 -21.50 4.00 2.46
CA PHE A 89 -22.88 4.51 2.42
C PHE A 89 -23.10 5.80 3.18
N LEU A 90 -22.28 6.11 4.17
CA LEU A 90 -22.42 7.32 4.99
C LEU A 90 -21.32 8.35 4.73
N LEU A 91 -20.07 7.94 4.79
CA LEU A 91 -18.95 8.88 4.77
C LEU A 91 -18.70 9.43 3.36
N ILE A 92 -18.62 8.58 2.36
CA ILE A 92 -18.36 8.99 0.97
C ILE A 92 -19.47 9.91 0.45
N PRO A 93 -20.78 9.59 0.55
CA PRO A 93 -21.84 10.50 0.13
C PRO A 93 -21.80 11.85 0.85
N THR A 94 -21.46 11.84 2.14
CA THR A 94 -21.32 13.08 2.93
C THR A 94 -20.20 13.97 2.37
N PHE A 95 -19.05 13.41 2.04
CA PHE A 95 -17.93 14.15 1.46
C PHE A 95 -18.27 14.72 0.08
N TYR A 96 -18.96 13.96 -0.76
CA TYR A 96 -19.42 14.45 -2.06
C TYR A 96 -20.44 15.61 -1.92
N ARG A 97 -21.37 15.52 -0.97
CA ARG A 97 -22.36 16.59 -0.70
C ARG A 97 -21.71 17.87 -0.21
N LEU A 98 -20.74 17.74 0.69
CA LEU A 98 -20.04 18.89 1.27
C LEU A 98 -18.90 19.42 0.38
N ARG A 99 -18.56 18.70 -0.70
CA ARG A 99 -17.44 19.01 -1.62
C ARG A 99 -16.08 19.12 -0.94
N VAL A 100 -15.93 18.46 0.20
CA VAL A 100 -14.64 18.41 0.93
C VAL A 100 -13.73 17.32 0.35
N VAL A 101 -12.43 17.59 0.35
CA VAL A 101 -11.42 16.68 -0.19
C VAL A 101 -10.88 15.73 0.89
N SER A 102 -10.99 16.14 2.15
CA SER A 102 -10.47 15.35 3.28
C SER A 102 -11.37 15.42 4.51
N LEU A 103 -11.24 14.41 5.38
CA LEU A 103 -11.90 14.41 6.69
C LEU A 103 -11.49 15.61 7.54
N TYR A 104 -10.25 16.08 7.39
CA TYR A 104 -9.73 17.21 8.20
C TYR A 104 -10.35 18.53 7.78
N GLU A 105 -10.63 18.73 6.49
CA GLU A 105 -11.36 19.87 5.97
C GLU A 105 -12.82 19.89 6.50
N TYR A 106 -13.45 18.72 6.60
CA TYR A 106 -14.75 18.58 7.25
C TYR A 106 -14.71 18.95 8.74
N LEU A 107 -13.66 18.51 9.46
CA LEU A 107 -13.48 18.86 10.88
C LEU A 107 -13.26 20.36 11.08
N ASP A 108 -12.52 21.01 10.19
CA ASP A 108 -12.31 22.46 10.24
C ASP A 108 -13.63 23.22 10.13
N GLY A 109 -14.44 22.89 9.13
CA GLY A 109 -15.72 23.54 8.91
C GLY A 109 -16.76 23.34 10.02
N ARG A 110 -16.64 22.26 10.83
CA ARG A 110 -17.61 21.93 11.87
C ARG A 110 -17.14 22.18 13.31
N PHE A 111 -15.85 21.98 13.58
CA PHE A 111 -15.28 22.05 14.93
C PHE A 111 -14.13 23.05 15.05
N GLY A 112 -13.78 23.70 13.95
CA GLY A 112 -12.75 24.73 13.89
C GLY A 112 -11.33 24.21 13.70
N ILE A 113 -10.42 25.16 13.48
CA ILE A 113 -9.02 24.92 13.08
C ILE A 113 -8.21 24.05 14.07
N LEU A 114 -8.55 24.12 15.35
CA LEU A 114 -7.85 23.33 16.38
C LEU A 114 -8.09 21.83 16.19
N SER A 115 -9.34 21.46 15.86
CA SER A 115 -9.74 20.08 15.57
C SER A 115 -9.07 19.55 14.29
N HIS A 116 -8.97 20.40 13.27
CA HIS A 116 -8.22 20.10 12.04
C HIS A 116 -6.76 19.75 12.34
N HIS A 117 -6.04 20.64 13.03
CA HIS A 117 -4.61 20.45 13.33
C HIS A 117 -4.38 19.23 14.21
N THR A 118 -5.19 19.02 15.24
CA THR A 118 -5.09 17.86 16.12
C THR A 118 -5.27 16.56 15.34
N GLY A 119 -6.33 16.46 14.55
CA GLY A 119 -6.61 15.30 13.72
C GLY A 119 -5.50 15.02 12.69
N ALA A 120 -5.03 16.07 12.01
CA ALA A 120 -3.95 15.96 11.03
C ALA A 120 -2.64 15.49 11.67
N TRP A 121 -2.31 15.97 12.88
CA TRP A 121 -1.12 15.58 13.61
C TRP A 121 -1.17 14.10 14.04
N PHE A 122 -2.26 13.65 14.62
CA PHE A 122 -2.44 12.24 14.98
C PHE A 122 -2.38 11.32 13.77
N PHE A 123 -2.98 11.73 12.65
CA PHE A 123 -2.88 10.99 11.40
C PHE A 123 -1.43 10.90 10.90
N PHE A 124 -0.72 12.01 10.91
CA PHE A 124 0.68 12.06 10.46
C PHE A 124 1.54 11.08 11.28
N VAL A 125 1.48 11.16 12.61
CA VAL A 125 2.23 10.26 13.50
C VAL A 125 1.86 8.80 13.26
N SER A 126 0.56 8.49 13.21
CA SER A 126 0.07 7.13 12.94
C SER A 126 0.55 6.57 11.60
N LYS A 127 0.51 7.39 10.53
CA LYS A 127 0.97 6.98 9.20
C LYS A 127 2.48 6.80 9.14
N MET A 128 3.25 7.66 9.81
CA MET A 128 4.70 7.52 9.89
C MET A 128 5.12 6.25 10.60
N LEU A 129 4.51 5.92 11.74
CA LEU A 129 4.77 4.68 12.47
C LEU A 129 4.38 3.44 11.64
N GLY A 130 3.21 3.46 11.02
CA GLY A 130 2.76 2.36 10.15
C GLY A 130 3.65 2.18 8.91
N ALA A 131 4.15 3.26 8.32
CA ALA A 131 5.09 3.20 7.20
C ALA A 131 6.45 2.63 7.64
N ALA A 132 6.98 3.09 8.78
CA ALA A 132 8.24 2.62 9.34
C ALA A 132 8.20 1.09 9.62
N LEU A 133 7.11 0.59 10.21
CA LEU A 133 6.90 -0.85 10.44
C LEU A 133 6.92 -1.64 9.11
N ARG A 134 6.22 -1.16 8.09
CA ARG A 134 6.19 -1.84 6.79
C ARG A 134 7.55 -1.89 6.13
N VAL A 135 8.29 -0.78 6.15
CA VAL A 135 9.66 -0.72 5.61
C VAL A 135 10.58 -1.65 6.41
N TYR A 136 10.47 -1.66 7.74
CA TYR A 136 11.25 -2.56 8.58
C TYR A 136 11.05 -4.03 8.21
N VAL A 137 9.80 -4.48 8.03
CA VAL A 137 9.51 -5.88 7.64
C VAL A 137 10.10 -6.21 6.27
N VAL A 138 9.97 -5.31 5.29
CA VAL A 138 10.60 -5.50 3.96
C VAL A 138 12.11 -5.62 4.10
N CYS A 139 12.74 -4.72 4.87
CA CYS A 139 14.18 -4.76 5.12
C CYS A 139 14.59 -6.04 5.87
N ALA A 140 13.81 -6.52 6.82
CA ALA A 140 14.10 -7.75 7.55
C ALA A 140 14.09 -8.98 6.61
N VAL A 141 13.09 -9.07 5.73
CA VAL A 141 13.02 -10.14 4.73
C VAL A 141 14.19 -10.07 3.74
N MET A 142 14.50 -8.86 3.24
CA MET A 142 15.62 -8.65 2.33
C MET A 142 16.98 -8.94 3.01
N GLN A 143 17.10 -8.59 4.29
CA GLN A 143 18.29 -8.92 5.09
C GLN A 143 18.49 -10.43 5.15
N LEU A 144 17.45 -11.17 5.48
CA LEU A 144 17.50 -12.62 5.61
C LEU A 144 17.84 -13.31 4.28
N LEU A 145 17.19 -12.89 3.20
CA LEU A 145 17.29 -13.60 1.91
C LEU A 145 18.50 -13.19 1.06
N VAL A 146 19.00 -11.95 1.24
CA VAL A 146 20.01 -11.37 0.36
C VAL A 146 21.20 -10.83 1.14
N PHE A 147 21.01 -9.82 1.96
CA PHE A 147 22.10 -9.01 2.52
C PHE A 147 22.96 -9.79 3.53
N SER A 148 22.35 -10.70 4.31
CA SER A 148 23.10 -11.57 5.24
C SER A 148 24.06 -12.52 4.52
N HIS A 149 23.71 -12.95 3.32
CA HIS A 149 24.57 -13.82 2.52
C HIS A 149 25.87 -13.13 2.08
N TYR A 150 25.80 -11.80 1.87
CA TYR A 150 26.95 -10.96 1.50
C TYR A 150 27.61 -10.27 2.70
N GLY A 151 27.18 -10.57 3.93
CA GLY A 151 27.73 -9.93 5.14
C GLY A 151 27.43 -8.44 5.27
N LEU A 152 26.42 -7.94 4.57
CA LEU A 152 26.09 -6.51 4.55
C LEU A 152 25.24 -6.10 5.77
N PRO A 153 25.53 -4.95 6.41
CA PRO A 153 24.81 -4.52 7.60
C PRO A 153 23.38 -4.06 7.28
N PHE A 154 22.49 -4.18 8.27
CA PHE A 154 21.08 -3.85 8.14
C PHE A 154 20.82 -2.39 7.72
N TRP A 155 21.61 -1.44 8.22
CA TRP A 155 21.44 -0.02 7.87
C TRP A 155 21.66 0.26 6.38
N LEU A 156 22.55 -0.47 5.72
CA LEU A 156 22.79 -0.35 4.28
C LEU A 156 21.58 -0.85 3.48
N ASN A 157 21.00 -1.98 3.88
CA ASN A 157 19.77 -2.50 3.31
C ASN A 157 18.61 -1.49 3.46
N ALA A 158 18.42 -0.91 4.64
CA ALA A 158 17.40 0.10 4.88
C ALA A 158 17.60 1.34 3.98
N LEU A 159 18.84 1.81 3.84
CA LEU A 159 19.19 2.92 2.97
C LEU A 159 18.87 2.63 1.49
N VAL A 160 19.29 1.47 0.99
CA VAL A 160 19.03 1.04 -0.39
C VAL A 160 17.52 0.91 -0.65
N THR A 161 16.80 0.27 0.25
CA THR A 161 15.35 0.13 0.15
C THR A 161 14.64 1.48 0.12
N MET A 162 15.00 2.41 1.03
CA MET A 162 14.44 3.75 1.05
C MET A 162 14.77 4.55 -0.22
N LEU A 163 15.99 4.42 -0.73
CA LEU A 163 16.40 5.07 -1.96
C LEU A 163 15.55 4.61 -3.16
N PHE A 164 15.31 3.29 -3.30
CA PHE A 164 14.44 2.77 -4.34
C PHE A 164 12.99 3.27 -4.21
N VAL A 165 12.43 3.28 -3.00
CA VAL A 165 11.08 3.79 -2.74
C VAL A 165 11.01 5.28 -3.11
N TRP A 166 11.99 6.06 -2.71
CA TRP A 166 12.06 7.49 -3.03
C TRP A 166 12.13 7.76 -4.53
N LEU A 167 13.02 7.05 -5.24
CA LEU A 167 13.21 7.22 -6.67
C LEU A 167 11.93 6.94 -7.47
N TYR A 168 11.21 5.85 -7.20
CA TYR A 168 10.01 5.56 -7.98
C TYR A 168 8.83 6.47 -7.62
N THR A 169 8.77 6.96 -6.37
CA THR A 169 7.66 7.80 -5.91
C THR A 169 7.72 9.20 -6.49
N GLN A 170 8.91 9.73 -6.73
CA GLN A 170 9.07 11.08 -7.29
C GLN A 170 8.53 11.25 -8.72
N GLN A 171 8.46 10.19 -9.50
CA GLN A 171 8.21 10.31 -10.93
C GLN A 171 6.74 10.44 -11.35
N GLY A 172 5.76 10.20 -10.47
CA GLY A 172 4.42 9.97 -11.01
C GLY A 172 3.20 10.58 -10.33
N GLY A 173 3.31 11.14 -9.14
CA GLY A 173 2.15 11.67 -8.43
C GLY A 173 1.01 10.65 -8.21
N VAL A 174 -0.20 11.12 -7.90
CA VAL A 174 -1.37 10.28 -7.58
C VAL A 174 -1.78 9.38 -8.73
N LYS A 175 -1.69 9.86 -9.98
CA LYS A 175 -2.07 9.08 -11.16
C LYS A 175 -1.20 7.83 -11.31
N SER A 176 0.10 7.97 -11.15
CA SER A 176 1.04 6.85 -11.23
C SER A 176 0.87 5.88 -10.06
N LEU A 177 0.60 6.39 -8.85
CA LEU A 177 0.32 5.55 -7.67
C LEU A 177 -0.88 4.63 -7.90
N ILE A 178 -1.96 5.12 -8.49
CA ILE A 178 -3.14 4.30 -8.81
C ILE A 178 -2.78 3.12 -9.72
N TRP A 179 -2.00 3.37 -10.78
CA TRP A 179 -1.58 2.32 -11.70
C TRP A 179 -0.61 1.32 -11.05
N THR A 180 0.37 1.80 -10.29
CA THR A 180 1.32 0.92 -9.59
C THR A 180 0.63 0.11 -8.48
N ASP A 181 -0.34 0.69 -7.77
CA ASP A 181 -1.11 -0.03 -6.75
C ASP A 181 -2.05 -1.06 -7.37
N THR A 182 -2.65 -0.76 -8.53
CA THR A 182 -3.41 -1.74 -9.30
C THR A 182 -2.55 -2.93 -9.72
N LEU A 183 -1.33 -2.67 -10.22
CA LEU A 183 -0.37 -3.72 -10.57
C LEU A 183 0.03 -4.57 -9.36
N LYS A 184 0.34 -3.93 -8.22
CA LYS A 184 0.66 -4.62 -6.96
C LYS A 184 -0.48 -5.54 -6.53
N THR A 185 -1.72 -5.05 -6.59
CA THR A 185 -2.91 -5.84 -6.25
C THR A 185 -3.04 -7.05 -7.15
N PHE A 186 -2.84 -6.88 -8.45
CA PHE A 186 -2.90 -7.97 -9.41
C PHE A 186 -1.84 -9.04 -9.13
N CYS A 187 -0.60 -8.63 -8.89
CA CYS A 187 0.49 -9.54 -8.51
C CYS A 187 0.20 -10.26 -7.18
N LEU A 188 -0.35 -9.55 -6.20
CA LEU A 188 -0.66 -10.10 -4.88
C LEU A 188 -1.80 -11.13 -4.95
N VAL A 189 -2.89 -10.82 -5.64
CA VAL A 189 -4.01 -11.75 -5.83
C VAL A 189 -3.56 -12.95 -6.68
N GLY A 190 -2.78 -12.71 -7.73
CA GLY A 190 -2.21 -13.77 -8.56
C GLY A 190 -1.32 -14.72 -7.75
N SER A 191 -0.44 -14.19 -6.90
CA SER A 191 0.42 -15.01 -6.03
C SER A 191 -0.39 -15.82 -5.01
N LEU A 192 -1.47 -15.25 -4.47
CA LEU A 192 -2.38 -15.95 -3.57
C LEU A 192 -3.06 -17.14 -4.27
N VAL A 193 -3.63 -16.91 -5.44
CA VAL A 193 -4.29 -17.97 -6.23
C VAL A 193 -3.30 -19.08 -6.58
N LEU A 194 -2.11 -18.72 -7.06
CA LEU A 194 -1.05 -19.69 -7.36
C LEU A 194 -0.63 -20.50 -6.14
N SER A 195 -0.50 -19.85 -4.98
CA SER A 195 -0.17 -20.53 -3.72
C SER A 195 -1.25 -21.55 -3.33
N ILE A 196 -2.53 -21.17 -3.44
CA ILE A 196 -3.65 -22.07 -3.15
C ILE A 196 -3.65 -23.28 -4.10
N VAL A 197 -3.50 -23.03 -5.41
CA VAL A 197 -3.46 -24.10 -6.42
C VAL A 197 -2.29 -25.05 -6.15
N PHE A 198 -1.11 -24.51 -5.83
CA PHE A 198 0.05 -25.32 -5.52
C PHE A 198 -0.14 -26.21 -4.27
N ILE A 199 -0.72 -25.63 -3.21
CA ILE A 199 -1.03 -26.37 -1.97
C ILE A 199 -2.07 -27.48 -2.21
N MET A 200 -3.06 -27.21 -3.08
CA MET A 200 -4.08 -28.22 -3.40
C MET A 200 -3.55 -29.36 -4.28
N GLN A 201 -2.43 -29.19 -4.95
CA GLN A 201 -1.78 -30.20 -5.80
C GLN A 201 -0.66 -30.98 -5.08
N ALA A 202 -0.21 -30.51 -3.92
CA ALA A 202 0.81 -31.14 -3.10
C ALA A 202 0.22 -32.12 -2.09
#